data_97c0d913e5f4da928ea4679412cd9c44
#
_entry.id   97c0d913e5f4da928ea4679412cd9c44
#
_cell.length_a   1.000
_cell.length_b   1.000
_cell.length_c   1.000
_cell.angle_alpha   90.00
_cell.angle_beta   90.00
_cell.angle_gamma   90.00
#
_symmetry.space_group_name_H-M   'P 1'
#
loop_
_entity.id
_entity.type
_entity.pdbx_description
1 polymer ?
#
loop_
_entity_poly.entity_id
_entity_poly.type
_entity_poly.pdbx_seq_one_letter_code
_entity_poly.pdbx_strand_id
1 'polypeptide(L)'
;DLYALYRNVKRGSFIINTFDLPLEVFSNMNQDPRWEMIILTLVEEEYPPGVEKGPVAVVFSYLAGPVYVPVLVGLDYRYQLSHKNYKQICWQVVKRANEVGAETLYFGITATIEKRRLGAQAFPKVSYVQVADSFNMETLELANVASLEAVLTSGGPA
;
A
#
# COMPACT_ATOMS: atom_id res chain seq x y z
N ASP A 1 9.28 2.91 14.17
CA ASP A 1 8.50 1.68 14.22
C ASP A 1 7.70 1.50 12.92
N LEU A 2 8.07 0.48 12.11
CA LEU A 2 7.46 0.21 10.80
C LEU A 2 5.98 -0.17 10.91
N TYR A 3 5.61 -0.87 11.97
CA TYR A 3 4.23 -1.23 12.23
C TYR A 3 3.33 -0.01 12.49
N ALA A 4 3.87 1.02 13.14
CA ALA A 4 3.14 2.28 13.32
C ALA A 4 2.85 2.97 11.99
N LEU A 5 3.78 2.95 11.02
CA LEU A 5 3.56 3.47 9.67
C LEU A 5 2.45 2.72 8.93
N TYR A 6 2.42 1.39 9.04
CA TYR A 6 1.32 0.58 8.50
C TYR A 6 -0.02 0.98 9.12
N ARG A 7 -0.10 1.11 10.44
CA ARG A 7 -1.32 1.52 11.14
C ARG A 7 -1.80 2.92 10.73
N ASN A 8 -0.89 3.85 10.40
CA ASN A 8 -1.27 5.15 9.87
C ASN A 8 -2.06 5.02 8.56
N VAL A 9 -1.56 4.22 7.62
CA VAL A 9 -2.24 3.97 6.34
C VAL A 9 -3.56 3.24 6.57
N LYS A 10 -3.56 2.23 7.44
CA LYS A 10 -4.75 1.45 7.78
C LYS A 10 -5.87 2.35 8.32
N ARG A 11 -5.57 3.27 9.22
CA ARG A 11 -6.55 4.23 9.80
C ARG A 11 -7.05 5.25 8.78
N GLY A 12 -6.23 5.65 7.82
CA GLY A 12 -6.58 6.61 6.77
C GLY A 12 -7.23 5.98 5.53
N SER A 13 -7.34 4.66 5.46
CA SER A 13 -7.90 3.99 4.30
C SER A 13 -9.42 3.85 4.40
N PHE A 14 -10.12 4.41 3.41
CA PHE A 14 -11.58 4.30 3.28
C PHE A 14 -12.00 3.12 2.38
N ILE A 15 -11.06 2.51 1.67
CA ILE A 15 -11.31 1.44 0.69
C ILE A 15 -10.69 0.15 1.20
N ILE A 16 -11.46 -0.92 1.29
CA ILE A 16 -11.04 -2.27 1.69
C ILE A 16 -10.29 -2.26 3.03
N ASN A 17 -10.95 -1.74 4.05
CA ASN A 17 -10.40 -1.66 5.40
C ASN A 17 -11.06 -2.73 6.32
N THR A 18 -10.80 -4.01 6.03
CA THR A 18 -11.54 -5.12 6.64
C THR A 18 -11.10 -5.44 8.06
N PHE A 19 -9.81 -5.65 8.30
CA PHE A 19 -9.28 -6.03 9.62
C PHE A 19 -7.85 -5.55 9.80
N ASP A 20 -7.43 -5.39 11.06
CA ASP A 20 -6.05 -5.06 11.39
C ASP A 20 -5.19 -6.32 11.35
N LEU A 21 -4.09 -6.26 10.63
CA LEU A 21 -3.08 -7.32 10.69
C LEU A 21 -2.30 -7.17 12.01
N PRO A 22 -2.19 -8.24 12.80
CA PRO A 22 -1.41 -8.19 14.03
C PRO A 22 0.09 -8.14 13.75
N LEU A 23 0.87 -7.68 14.75
CA LEU A 23 2.33 -7.52 14.62
C LEU A 23 3.05 -8.82 14.24
N GLU A 24 2.53 -9.94 14.68
CA GLU A 24 3.07 -11.28 14.40
C GLU A 24 3.13 -11.58 12.91
N VAL A 25 2.19 -11.07 12.11
CA VAL A 25 2.22 -11.22 10.64
C VAL A 25 3.47 -10.57 10.06
N PHE A 26 3.82 -9.37 10.52
CA PHE A 26 5.02 -8.65 10.06
C PHE A 26 6.32 -9.32 10.52
N SER A 27 6.30 -9.90 11.72
CA SER A 27 7.42 -10.70 12.21
C SER A 27 7.63 -11.95 11.36
N ASN A 28 6.56 -12.63 10.96
CA ASN A 28 6.62 -13.79 10.08
C ASN A 28 7.06 -13.43 8.66
N MET A 29 6.59 -12.29 8.11
CA MET A 29 7.08 -11.78 6.82
C MET A 29 8.61 -11.59 6.84
N ASN A 30 9.16 -11.06 7.94
CA ASN A 30 10.60 -10.85 8.08
C ASN A 30 11.43 -12.15 8.16
N GLN A 31 10.80 -13.28 8.42
CA GLN A 31 11.46 -14.60 8.49
C GLN A 31 11.42 -15.36 7.15
N ASP A 32 10.54 -15.00 6.23
CA ASP A 32 10.40 -15.64 4.93
C ASP A 32 11.25 -14.88 3.89
N PRO A 33 12.24 -15.52 3.26
CA PRO A 33 13.16 -14.87 2.31
C PRO A 33 12.49 -14.36 1.03
N ARG A 34 11.23 -14.71 0.79
CA ARG A 34 10.43 -14.18 -0.32
C ARG A 34 9.83 -12.80 -0.01
N TRP A 35 9.83 -12.40 1.25
CA TRP A 35 9.41 -11.08 1.67
C TRP A 35 10.60 -10.16 1.82
N GLU A 36 10.43 -8.94 1.39
CA GLU A 36 11.40 -7.87 1.63
C GLU A 36 10.71 -6.56 2.01
N MET A 37 11.46 -5.68 2.63
CA MET A 37 10.99 -4.37 3.03
C MET A 37 11.86 -3.30 2.38
N ILE A 38 11.22 -2.34 1.71
CA ILE A 38 11.88 -1.10 1.30
C ILE A 38 11.50 -0.03 2.31
N ILE A 39 12.49 0.56 2.94
CA ILE A 39 12.31 1.56 3.99
C ILE A 39 12.88 2.89 3.49
N LEU A 40 12.10 3.96 3.60
CA LEU A 40 12.57 5.32 3.33
C LEU A 40 12.80 6.06 4.65
N THR A 41 13.94 6.70 4.73
CA THR A 41 14.29 7.70 5.74
C THR A 41 14.56 9.04 5.05
N LEU A 42 14.44 10.13 5.77
CA LEU A 42 14.96 11.41 5.29
C LEU A 42 16.48 11.47 5.48
N VAL A 43 17.14 12.32 4.73
CA VAL A 43 18.49 12.75 5.09
C VAL A 43 18.45 13.52 6.40
N GLU A 44 19.54 13.50 7.15
CA GLU A 44 19.54 13.94 8.55
C GLU A 44 19.04 15.38 8.74
N GLU A 45 19.40 16.26 7.85
CA GLU A 45 19.07 17.69 7.85
C GLU A 45 17.61 17.99 7.55
N GLU A 46 16.90 17.06 6.96
CA GLU A 46 15.47 17.20 6.61
C GLU A 46 14.53 16.86 7.77
N TYR A 47 15.04 16.30 8.87
CA TYR A 47 14.22 16.07 10.05
C TYR A 47 14.04 17.38 10.83
N PRO A 48 12.80 17.75 11.22
CA PRO A 48 12.57 18.92 12.05
C PRO A 48 13.33 18.81 13.38
N PRO A 49 13.84 19.94 13.91
CA PRO A 49 14.52 19.93 15.20
C PRO A 49 13.65 19.32 16.31
N GLY A 50 14.24 18.43 17.11
CA GLY A 50 13.55 17.76 18.22
C GLY A 50 12.63 16.61 17.82
N VAL A 51 12.54 16.27 16.54
CA VAL A 51 11.81 15.11 16.07
C VAL A 51 12.75 13.89 16.04
N GLU A 52 12.28 12.77 16.57
CA GLU A 52 13.01 11.50 16.48
C GLU A 52 13.21 11.10 15.01
N LYS A 53 14.45 10.81 14.65
CA LYS A 53 14.82 10.36 13.31
C LYS A 53 14.40 8.91 13.13
N GLY A 54 13.69 8.64 12.05
CA GLY A 54 13.20 7.29 11.79
C GLY A 54 12.61 7.13 10.39
N PRO A 55 12.05 5.96 10.08
CA PRO A 55 11.45 5.71 8.79
C PRO A 55 10.22 6.59 8.56
N VAL A 56 10.11 7.13 7.34
CA VAL A 56 8.99 7.97 6.88
C VAL A 56 8.05 7.23 5.93
N ALA A 57 8.52 6.12 5.37
CA ALA A 57 7.70 5.20 4.60
C ALA A 57 8.30 3.78 4.63
N VAL A 58 7.45 2.80 4.47
CA VAL A 58 7.83 1.40 4.27
C VAL A 58 6.87 0.74 3.29
N VAL A 59 7.39 -0.18 2.48
CA VAL A 59 6.57 -1.13 1.72
C VAL A 59 7.04 -2.55 2.01
N PHE A 60 6.10 -3.42 2.25
CA PHE A 60 6.29 -4.86 2.42
C PHE A 60 5.95 -5.52 1.10
N SER A 61 6.93 -6.14 0.47
CA SER A 61 6.82 -6.71 -0.86
C SER A 61 7.08 -8.22 -0.83
N TYR A 62 6.41 -8.93 -1.72
CA TYR A 62 6.56 -10.37 -1.89
C TYR A 62 7.03 -10.70 -3.31
N LEU A 63 8.02 -11.57 -3.42
CA LEU A 63 8.52 -12.09 -4.69
C LEU A 63 7.86 -13.45 -4.99
N ALA A 64 6.93 -13.45 -5.92
CA ALA A 64 6.18 -14.63 -6.35
C ALA A 64 6.69 -15.10 -7.72
N GLY A 65 7.81 -15.82 -7.74
CA GLY A 65 8.49 -16.21 -9.00
C GLY A 65 8.88 -14.97 -9.79
N PRO A 66 8.41 -14.79 -11.04
CA PRO A 66 8.75 -13.64 -11.87
C PRO A 66 7.91 -12.38 -11.54
N VAL A 67 7.06 -12.43 -10.51
CA VAL A 67 6.14 -11.33 -10.16
C VAL A 67 6.58 -10.67 -8.85
N TYR A 68 6.80 -9.36 -8.88
CA TYR A 68 7.06 -8.56 -7.70
C TYR A 68 5.79 -7.87 -7.21
N VAL A 69 5.43 -8.08 -5.95
CA VAL A 69 4.14 -7.63 -5.39
C VAL A 69 4.35 -6.77 -4.14
N PRO A 70 4.24 -5.44 -4.21
CA PRO A 70 4.11 -4.61 -3.02
C PRO A 70 2.73 -4.83 -2.40
N VAL A 71 2.68 -5.50 -1.26
CA VAL A 71 1.44 -5.96 -0.62
C VAL A 71 0.88 -4.93 0.35
N LEU A 72 1.75 -4.40 1.22
CA LEU A 72 1.36 -3.45 2.26
C LEU A 72 2.29 -2.23 2.22
N VAL A 73 1.73 -1.07 2.53
CA VAL A 73 2.48 0.19 2.64
C VAL A 73 2.22 0.82 4.00
N GLY A 74 3.26 1.41 4.57
CA GLY A 74 3.19 2.26 5.75
C GLY A 74 3.74 3.65 5.44
N LEU A 75 3.10 4.70 5.95
CA LEU A 75 3.46 6.08 5.67
C LEU A 75 3.40 6.95 6.92
N ASP A 76 4.35 7.86 7.02
CA ASP A 76 4.22 9.03 7.87
C ASP A 76 3.60 10.17 7.06
N TYR A 77 2.34 10.46 7.28
CA TYR A 77 1.61 11.48 6.52
C TYR A 77 2.12 12.90 6.74
N ARG A 78 2.89 13.16 7.80
CA ARG A 78 3.54 14.46 8.03
C ARG A 78 4.45 14.87 6.87
N TYR A 79 5.03 13.89 6.19
CA TYR A 79 5.97 14.08 5.07
C TYR A 79 5.34 13.89 3.68
N GLN A 80 4.03 13.64 3.62
CA GLN A 80 3.35 13.38 2.34
C GLN A 80 3.37 14.58 1.40
N LEU A 81 3.14 15.79 1.91
CA LEU A 81 3.11 16.99 1.09
C LEU A 81 4.50 17.53 0.75
N SER A 82 5.41 17.57 1.73
CA SER A 82 6.76 18.11 1.58
C SER A 82 7.69 17.19 0.79
N HIS A 83 7.73 15.90 1.13
CA HIS A 83 8.70 14.94 0.60
C HIS A 83 8.09 13.94 -0.38
N LYS A 84 6.75 13.97 -0.59
CA LYS A 84 6.05 13.05 -1.50
C LYS A 84 6.40 11.58 -1.23
N ASN A 85 6.50 11.19 0.07
CA ASN A 85 7.02 9.90 0.49
C ASN A 85 6.28 8.71 -0.16
N TYR A 86 4.95 8.80 -0.41
CA TYR A 86 4.23 7.77 -1.16
C TYR A 86 4.72 7.63 -2.61
N LYS A 87 4.95 8.74 -3.31
CA LYS A 87 5.49 8.71 -4.67
C LYS A 87 6.90 8.14 -4.69
N GLN A 88 7.73 8.54 -3.71
CA GLN A 88 9.09 8.05 -3.59
C GLN A 88 9.13 6.54 -3.34
N ILE A 89 8.30 6.03 -2.42
CA ILE A 89 8.27 4.58 -2.15
C ILE A 89 7.79 3.78 -3.37
N CYS A 90 6.79 4.28 -4.11
CA CYS A 90 6.35 3.65 -5.36
C CYS A 90 7.47 3.59 -6.41
N TRP A 91 8.28 4.65 -6.51
CA TRP A 91 9.44 4.67 -7.41
C TRP A 91 10.49 3.63 -6.99
N GLN A 92 10.80 3.52 -5.69
CA GLN A 92 11.74 2.52 -5.20
C GLN A 92 11.24 1.09 -5.46
N VAL A 93 9.93 0.86 -5.39
CA VAL A 93 9.31 -0.42 -5.76
C VAL A 93 9.58 -0.75 -7.24
N VAL A 94 9.42 0.21 -8.15
CA VAL A 94 9.72 0.00 -9.58
C VAL A 94 11.21 -0.33 -9.78
N LYS A 95 12.08 0.45 -9.15
CA LYS A 95 13.54 0.18 -9.18
C LYS A 95 13.85 -1.23 -8.71
N ARG A 96 13.31 -1.60 -7.56
CA ARG A 96 13.59 -2.89 -6.95
C ARG A 96 13.07 -4.05 -7.79
N ALA A 97 11.87 -3.96 -8.35
CA ALA A 97 11.33 -4.96 -9.27
C ALA A 97 12.27 -5.19 -10.46
N ASN A 98 12.84 -4.12 -11.02
CA ASN A 98 13.82 -4.22 -12.10
C ASN A 98 15.15 -4.85 -11.63
N GLU A 99 15.65 -4.48 -10.46
CA GLU A 99 16.89 -5.02 -9.88
C GLU A 99 16.82 -6.53 -9.62
N VAL A 100 15.66 -7.04 -9.19
CA VAL A 100 15.45 -8.47 -8.98
C VAL A 100 15.07 -9.23 -10.26
N GLY A 101 15.00 -8.55 -11.39
CA GLY A 101 14.66 -9.15 -12.68
C GLY A 101 13.21 -9.61 -12.78
N ALA A 102 12.28 -8.98 -12.05
CA ALA A 102 10.88 -9.32 -12.15
C ALA A 102 10.31 -8.98 -13.53
N GLU A 103 9.58 -9.91 -14.12
CA GLU A 103 8.91 -9.70 -15.42
C GLU A 103 7.64 -8.87 -15.27
N THR A 104 7.02 -8.93 -14.09
CA THR A 104 5.78 -8.23 -13.78
C THR A 104 5.84 -7.59 -12.40
N LEU A 105 5.48 -6.31 -12.33
CA LEU A 105 5.22 -5.61 -11.08
C LEU A 105 3.70 -5.46 -10.89
N TYR A 106 3.15 -6.11 -9.87
CA TYR A 106 1.73 -6.05 -9.56
C TYR A 106 1.45 -5.07 -8.41
N PHE A 107 1.11 -3.84 -8.71
CA PHE A 107 0.94 -2.73 -7.76
C PHE A 107 -0.32 -2.81 -6.85
N GLY A 108 -1.12 -3.87 -6.93
CA GLY A 108 -2.37 -3.97 -6.18
C GLY A 108 -3.48 -3.08 -6.73
N ILE A 109 -4.50 -2.81 -5.92
CA ILE A 109 -5.83 -2.34 -6.40
C ILE A 109 -6.15 -0.87 -6.14
N THR A 110 -5.36 -0.12 -5.37
CA THR A 110 -5.70 1.27 -4.99
C THR A 110 -4.65 2.28 -5.45
N ALA A 111 -4.89 3.57 -5.20
CA ALA A 111 -3.98 4.70 -5.51
C ALA A 111 -3.56 4.77 -6.98
N THR A 112 -4.52 4.75 -7.88
CA THR A 112 -4.34 4.56 -9.33
C THR A 112 -3.53 5.66 -10.01
N ILE A 113 -3.65 6.91 -9.57
CA ILE A 113 -3.02 8.07 -10.22
C ILE A 113 -1.49 7.99 -10.18
N GLU A 114 -0.90 7.80 -9.00
CA GLU A 114 0.56 7.75 -8.85
C GLU A 114 1.14 6.51 -9.56
N LYS A 115 0.44 5.39 -9.52
CA LYS A 115 0.86 4.16 -10.21
C LYS A 115 0.83 4.32 -11.73
N ARG A 116 -0.21 4.96 -12.28
CA ARG A 116 -0.29 5.28 -13.71
C ARG A 116 0.82 6.22 -14.17
N ARG A 117 1.20 7.20 -13.35
CA ARG A 117 2.36 8.08 -13.64
C ARG A 117 3.69 7.33 -13.75
N LEU A 118 3.77 6.16 -13.12
CA LEU A 118 4.91 5.24 -13.22
C LEU A 118 4.76 4.20 -14.35
N GLY A 119 3.75 4.34 -15.20
CA GLY A 119 3.53 3.46 -16.36
C GLY A 119 2.62 2.26 -16.06
N ALA A 120 2.02 2.16 -14.87
CA ALA A 120 1.13 1.05 -14.56
C ALA A 120 -0.17 1.10 -15.39
N GLN A 121 -0.59 -0.05 -15.87
CA GLN A 121 -1.87 -0.25 -16.54
C GLN A 121 -2.88 -0.86 -15.57
N ALA A 122 -4.13 -0.40 -15.66
CA ALA A 122 -5.21 -0.93 -14.84
C ALA A 122 -5.91 -2.09 -15.57
N PHE A 123 -6.06 -3.21 -14.89
CA PHE A 123 -6.83 -4.35 -15.37
C PHE A 123 -8.06 -4.55 -14.49
N PRO A 124 -9.25 -4.73 -15.06
CA PRO A 124 -10.44 -5.06 -14.29
C PRO A 124 -10.27 -6.43 -13.63
N LYS A 125 -10.66 -6.52 -12.36
CA LYS A 125 -10.66 -7.77 -11.59
C LYS A 125 -12.00 -7.93 -10.90
N VAL A 126 -12.42 -9.18 -10.72
CA VAL A 126 -13.62 -9.55 -9.98
C VAL A 126 -13.21 -10.40 -8.79
N SER A 127 -13.74 -10.07 -7.63
CA SER A 127 -13.61 -10.89 -6.42
C SER A 127 -14.97 -11.55 -6.13
N TYR A 128 -14.93 -12.85 -5.87
CA TYR A 128 -16.10 -13.60 -5.43
C TYR A 128 -16.01 -13.79 -3.93
N VAL A 129 -17.04 -13.40 -3.21
CA VAL A 129 -17.12 -13.54 -1.76
C VAL A 129 -18.35 -14.38 -1.43
N GLN A 130 -18.15 -15.41 -0.62
CA GLN A 130 -19.23 -16.22 -0.07
C GLN A 130 -19.28 -15.97 1.43
N VAL A 131 -20.44 -15.64 1.95
CA VAL A 131 -20.69 -15.45 3.38
C VAL A 131 -21.71 -16.47 3.88
N ALA A 132 -21.64 -16.80 5.16
CA ALA A 132 -22.47 -17.86 5.73
C ALA A 132 -23.92 -17.41 6.04
N ASP A 133 -24.18 -16.11 6.10
CA ASP A 133 -25.48 -15.55 6.48
C ASP A 133 -25.81 -14.28 5.70
N SER A 134 -27.11 -13.93 5.65
CA SER A 134 -27.63 -12.78 4.91
C SER A 134 -27.21 -11.42 5.50
N PHE A 135 -27.01 -11.32 6.80
CA PHE A 135 -26.59 -10.08 7.45
C PHE A 135 -25.17 -9.64 6.98
N ASN A 136 -24.24 -10.60 6.93
CA ASN A 136 -22.90 -10.34 6.41
C ASN A 136 -22.91 -10.04 4.92
N MET A 137 -23.83 -10.61 4.14
CA MET A 137 -24.02 -10.30 2.73
C MET A 137 -24.48 -8.85 2.53
N GLU A 138 -25.51 -8.41 3.25
CA GLU A 138 -25.99 -7.01 3.21
C GLU A 138 -24.90 -6.02 3.59
N THR A 139 -24.09 -6.35 4.61
CA THR A 139 -22.96 -5.52 5.02
C THR A 139 -21.89 -5.39 3.94
N LEU A 140 -21.61 -6.47 3.21
CA LEU A 140 -20.67 -6.46 2.09
C LEU A 140 -21.23 -5.68 0.87
N GLU A 141 -22.52 -5.79 0.60
CA GLU A 141 -23.18 -5.03 -0.47
C GLU A 141 -23.15 -3.53 -0.20
N LEU A 142 -23.45 -3.11 1.03
CA LEU A 142 -23.33 -1.71 1.45
C LEU A 142 -21.90 -1.18 1.34
N ALA A 143 -20.91 -1.96 1.73
CA ALA A 143 -19.50 -1.59 1.58
C ALA A 143 -19.07 -1.48 0.11
N ASN A 144 -19.61 -2.32 -0.77
CA ASN A 144 -19.36 -2.26 -2.22
C ASN A 144 -19.98 -1.02 -2.87
N VAL A 145 -21.21 -0.68 -2.52
CA VAL A 145 -21.90 0.53 -3.04
C VAL A 145 -21.12 1.78 -2.62
N ALA A 146 -20.74 1.88 -1.37
CA ALA A 146 -19.94 3.02 -0.87
C ALA A 146 -18.57 3.13 -1.56
N SER A 147 -17.93 2.00 -1.88
CA SER A 147 -16.65 1.99 -2.61
C SER A 147 -16.79 2.39 -4.09
N LEU A 148 -17.88 1.98 -4.74
CA LEU A 148 -18.21 2.37 -6.11
C LEU A 148 -18.52 3.87 -6.23
N GLU A 149 -19.31 4.42 -5.32
CA GLU A 149 -19.60 5.86 -5.27
C GLU A 149 -18.32 6.68 -5.02
N ALA A 150 -17.44 6.24 -4.13
CA ALA A 150 -16.15 6.89 -3.89
C ALA A 150 -15.24 6.88 -5.12
N VAL A 151 -15.24 5.79 -5.90
CA VAL A 151 -14.48 5.69 -7.17
C VAL A 151 -15.09 6.57 -8.26
N LEU A 152 -16.39 6.65 -8.37
CA LEU A 152 -17.09 7.47 -9.36
C LEU A 152 -16.97 8.96 -9.06
N THR A 153 -17.00 9.36 -7.78
CA THR A 153 -16.86 10.76 -7.36
C THR A 153 -15.42 11.26 -7.36
N SER A 154 -14.43 10.38 -7.21
CA SER A 154 -13.00 10.72 -7.32
C SER A 154 -12.50 10.84 -8.76
N GLY A 155 -13.32 10.48 -9.74
CA GLY A 155 -13.06 10.53 -11.19
C GLY A 155 -13.62 11.77 -11.87
N GLY A 156 -13.54 12.94 -11.26
CA GLY A 156 -13.83 14.23 -11.90
C GLY A 156 -12.84 14.53 -13.03
N PRO A 157 -13.25 15.31 -14.05
CA PRO A 157 -12.59 15.37 -15.35
C PRO A 157 -11.17 15.99 -15.26
N ALA A 158 -10.36 15.54 -16.21
CA ALA A 158 -9.00 15.97 -16.48
C ALA A 158 -8.85 17.46 -16.73
#